data_3bd5a689dd25d9e18a9a102be0fd3367
#
_entry.id   3bd5a689dd25d9e18a9a102be0fd3367
#
_cell.length_a   1.000
_cell.length_b   1.000
_cell.length_c   1.000
_cell.angle_alpha   90.00
_cell.angle_beta   90.00
_cell.angle_gamma   90.00
#
_symmetry.space_group_name_H-M   'P 1'
#
loop_
_entity.id
_entity.type
_entity.pdbx_description
1 polymer ?
#
loop_
_entity_poly.entity_id
_entity_poly.type
_entity_poly.pdbx_seq_one_letter_code
_entity_poly.pdbx_strand_id
1 'polypeptide(L)'
;MIDTIVQLWTLACKSFGADEDGLHTRQLDCVFAKQALWKILHDHGWSDRQIAKEMGFDRSTICHGRQSAESSLKYIKGYKERYQELERKFEDYLK
;
A
#
# COMPACT_ATOMS: atom_id res chain seq x y z
N MET A 1 0.63 5.19 14.08
CA MET A 1 1.08 3.97 13.36
C MET A 1 2.17 3.28 14.16
N ILE A 2 2.19 1.96 14.15
CA ILE A 2 3.29 1.19 14.76
C ILE A 2 4.52 1.24 13.84
N ASP A 3 5.69 0.97 14.41
CA ASP A 3 6.96 1.08 13.66
C ASP A 3 6.99 0.22 12.40
N THR A 4 6.45 -0.99 12.46
CA THR A 4 6.36 -1.88 11.30
C THR A 4 5.60 -1.24 10.16
N ILE A 5 4.45 -0.63 10.44
CA ILE A 5 3.63 0.03 9.43
C ILE A 5 4.36 1.25 8.85
N VAL A 6 5.06 2.02 9.68
CA VAL A 6 5.84 3.16 9.19
C VAL A 6 6.91 2.68 8.20
N GLN A 7 7.61 1.60 8.53
CA GLN A 7 8.65 1.05 7.64
C GLN A 7 8.06 0.52 6.34
N LEU A 8 6.92 -0.15 6.40
CA LEU A 8 6.24 -0.67 5.20
C LEU A 8 5.72 0.47 4.33
N TRP A 9 5.21 1.54 4.94
CA TRP A 9 4.79 2.74 4.19
C TRP A 9 5.99 3.39 3.49
N THR A 10 7.14 3.46 4.18
CA THR A 10 8.38 3.97 3.58
C THR A 10 8.78 3.15 2.35
N LEU A 11 8.72 1.81 2.45
CA LEU A 11 9.01 0.94 1.31
C LEU A 11 8.05 1.18 0.15
N ALA A 12 6.76 1.33 0.45
CA ALA A 12 5.76 1.62 -0.58
C ALA A 12 6.05 2.93 -1.29
N CYS A 13 6.39 3.97 -0.53
CA CYS A 13 6.74 5.27 -1.12
C CYS A 13 7.94 5.17 -2.04
N LYS A 14 8.97 4.43 -1.65
CA LYS A 14 10.16 4.24 -2.48
C LYS A 14 9.82 3.53 -3.78
N SER A 15 8.94 2.54 -3.74
CA SER A 15 8.57 1.77 -4.93
C SER A 15 7.74 2.61 -5.91
N PHE A 16 6.95 3.55 -5.43
CA PHE A 16 6.05 4.36 -6.26
C PHE A 16 6.53 5.80 -6.46
N GLY A 17 7.69 6.16 -5.91
CA GLY A 17 8.19 7.52 -6.01
C GLY A 17 7.34 8.55 -5.27
N ALA A 18 6.72 8.13 -4.15
CA ALA A 18 5.81 8.96 -3.38
C ALA A 18 6.51 9.59 -2.18
N ASP A 19 5.95 10.71 -1.71
CA ASP A 19 6.42 11.40 -0.52
C ASP A 19 5.86 10.71 0.73
N GLU A 20 6.72 10.36 1.68
CA GLU A 20 6.33 9.69 2.92
C GLU A 20 5.34 10.53 3.74
N ASP A 21 5.38 11.85 3.63
CA ASP A 21 4.45 12.73 4.31
C ASP A 21 3.07 12.76 3.67
N GLY A 22 2.90 12.10 2.52
CA GLY A 22 1.68 12.14 1.73
C GLY A 22 0.64 11.08 2.05
N LEU A 23 0.69 10.43 3.22
CA LEU A 23 -0.21 9.32 3.55
C LEU A 23 -1.68 9.68 3.37
N HIS A 24 -2.08 10.89 3.74
CA HIS A 24 -3.47 11.34 3.66
C HIS A 24 -3.73 12.30 2.49
N THR A 25 -2.77 12.45 1.56
CA THR A 25 -2.96 13.31 0.39
C THR A 25 -3.64 12.54 -0.74
N ARG A 26 -4.11 13.30 -1.74
CA ARG A 26 -4.71 12.74 -2.94
C ARG A 26 -3.77 12.74 -4.15
N GLN A 27 -2.49 13.01 -3.95
CA GLN A 27 -1.49 12.89 -5.00
C GLN A 27 -1.47 11.45 -5.52
N LEU A 28 -1.42 11.29 -6.84
CA LEU A 28 -1.59 9.98 -7.47
C LEU A 28 -0.56 8.95 -7.00
N ASP A 29 0.71 9.34 -6.92
CA ASP A 29 1.77 8.43 -6.48
C ASP A 29 1.53 7.95 -5.04
N CYS A 30 1.07 8.85 -4.17
CA CYS A 30 0.75 8.49 -2.78
C CYS A 30 -0.47 7.57 -2.70
N VAL A 31 -1.48 7.83 -3.52
CA VAL A 31 -2.67 6.99 -3.60
C VAL A 31 -2.29 5.58 -4.07
N PHE A 32 -1.49 5.49 -5.12
CA PHE A 32 -1.02 4.18 -5.63
C PHE A 32 -0.21 3.43 -4.58
N ALA A 33 0.70 4.12 -3.90
CA ALA A 33 1.56 3.51 -2.89
C ALA A 33 0.73 2.90 -1.75
N LYS A 34 -0.22 3.67 -1.20
CA LYS A 34 -1.01 3.16 -0.08
C LYS A 34 -1.98 2.06 -0.49
N GLN A 35 -2.59 2.15 -1.66
CA GLN A 35 -3.49 1.11 -2.15
C GLN A 35 -2.75 -0.20 -2.40
N ALA A 36 -1.56 -0.14 -2.99
CA ALA A 36 -0.71 -1.31 -3.19
C ALA A 36 -0.32 -1.94 -1.86
N LEU A 37 0.07 -1.13 -0.88
CA LEU A 37 0.42 -1.62 0.44
C LEU A 37 -0.77 -2.31 1.11
N TRP A 38 -1.96 -1.72 1.03
CA TRP A 38 -3.16 -2.32 1.62
C TRP A 38 -3.45 -3.70 1.02
N LYS A 39 -3.32 -3.83 -0.29
CA LYS A 39 -3.54 -5.11 -0.95
C LYS A 39 -2.51 -6.15 -0.51
N ILE A 40 -1.24 -5.77 -0.44
CA ILE A 40 -0.17 -6.68 -0.01
C ILE A 40 -0.41 -7.14 1.44
N LEU A 41 -0.73 -6.21 2.34
CA LEU A 41 -1.02 -6.54 3.74
C LEU A 41 -2.20 -7.50 3.85
N HIS A 42 -3.28 -7.23 3.10
CA HIS A 42 -4.45 -8.11 3.11
C HIS A 42 -4.09 -9.51 2.62
N ASP A 43 -3.32 -9.60 1.55
CA ASP A 43 -2.89 -10.89 0.99
C ASP A 43 -2.00 -11.68 1.97
N HIS A 44 -1.37 -10.98 2.92
CA HIS A 44 -0.56 -11.59 3.97
C HIS A 44 -1.34 -11.83 5.27
N GLY A 45 -2.66 -11.74 5.22
CA GLY A 45 -3.51 -12.13 6.34
C GLY A 45 -4.02 -10.99 7.22
N TRP A 46 -3.69 -9.73 6.89
CA TRP A 46 -4.22 -8.60 7.64
C TRP A 46 -5.67 -8.34 7.23
N SER A 47 -6.55 -8.12 8.21
CA SER A 47 -7.92 -7.72 7.93
C SER A 47 -7.98 -6.23 7.55
N ASP A 48 -9.02 -5.85 6.82
CA ASP A 48 -9.24 -4.43 6.50
C ASP A 48 -9.38 -3.58 7.76
N ARG A 49 -10.03 -4.11 8.79
CA ARG A 49 -10.18 -3.43 10.07
C ARG A 49 -8.82 -3.17 10.72
N GLN A 50 -7.94 -4.15 10.71
CA GLN A 50 -6.61 -4.05 11.29
C GLN A 50 -5.77 -3.00 10.55
N ILE A 51 -5.78 -3.04 9.22
CA ILE A 51 -5.07 -2.06 8.39
C ILE A 51 -5.60 -0.65 8.67
N ALA A 52 -6.92 -0.49 8.69
CA ALA A 52 -7.57 0.79 8.94
C ALA A 52 -7.17 1.37 10.29
N LYS A 53 -7.18 0.54 11.32
CA LYS A 53 -6.81 0.96 12.67
C LYS A 53 -5.37 1.44 12.74
N GLU A 54 -4.45 0.67 12.16
CA GLU A 54 -3.01 0.96 12.23
C GLU A 54 -2.62 2.17 11.38
N MET A 55 -3.32 2.42 10.29
CA MET A 55 -2.96 3.50 9.36
C MET A 55 -3.87 4.73 9.45
N GLY A 56 -4.92 4.68 10.28
CA GLY A 56 -5.78 5.84 10.49
C GLY A 56 -6.77 6.10 9.36
N PHE A 57 -7.35 5.04 8.81
CA PHE A 57 -8.36 5.12 7.76
C PHE A 57 -9.62 4.35 8.16
N ASP A 58 -10.71 4.59 7.43
CA ASP A 58 -11.94 3.79 7.57
C ASP A 58 -11.75 2.42 6.90
N ARG A 59 -12.41 1.40 7.45
CA ARG A 59 -12.38 0.07 6.88
C ARG A 59 -12.86 0.05 5.42
N SER A 60 -13.93 0.78 5.12
CA SER A 60 -14.44 0.85 3.74
C SER A 60 -13.43 1.48 2.79
N THR A 61 -12.68 2.48 3.24
CA THR A 61 -11.61 3.10 2.45
C THR A 61 -10.54 2.06 2.11
N ILE A 62 -10.14 1.23 3.07
CA ILE A 62 -9.17 0.18 2.84
C ILE A 62 -9.70 -0.85 1.81
N CYS A 63 -10.94 -1.28 1.98
CA CYS A 63 -11.56 -2.24 1.07
C CYS A 63 -11.59 -1.72 -0.36
N HIS A 64 -12.06 -0.49 -0.54
CA HIS A 64 -12.10 0.13 -1.87
C HIS A 64 -10.71 0.34 -2.45
N GLY A 65 -9.75 0.71 -1.61
CA GLY A 65 -8.36 0.89 -2.04
C GLY A 65 -7.73 -0.41 -2.53
N ARG A 66 -7.98 -1.53 -1.85
CA ARG A 66 -7.50 -2.84 -2.30
C ARG A 66 -8.08 -3.20 -3.67
N GLN A 67 -9.37 -2.97 -3.86
CA GLN A 67 -10.03 -3.24 -5.13
C GLN A 67 -9.47 -2.35 -6.24
N SER A 68 -9.18 -1.09 -5.93
CA SER A 68 -8.55 -0.17 -6.87
C SER A 68 -7.15 -0.65 -7.25
N ALA A 69 -6.38 -1.20 -6.31
CA ALA A 69 -5.07 -1.76 -6.61
C ALA A 69 -5.18 -2.94 -7.57
N GLU A 70 -6.17 -3.80 -7.39
CA GLU A 70 -6.40 -4.91 -8.31
C GLU A 70 -6.70 -4.41 -9.73
N SER A 71 -7.52 -3.38 -9.86
CA SER A 71 -7.81 -2.77 -11.16
C SER A 71 -6.56 -2.13 -11.76
N SER A 72 -5.78 -1.44 -10.94
CA SER A 72 -4.54 -0.79 -11.40
C SER A 72 -3.53 -1.80 -11.93
N LEU A 73 -3.45 -2.98 -11.31
CA LEU A 73 -2.57 -4.06 -11.78
C LEU A 73 -2.94 -4.51 -13.19
N LYS A 74 -4.22 -4.44 -13.55
CA LYS A 74 -4.71 -4.87 -14.86
C LYS A 74 -4.61 -3.78 -15.92
N TYR A 75 -4.84 -2.51 -15.54
CA TYR A 75 -5.12 -1.47 -16.52
C TYR A 75 -4.13 -0.32 -16.53
N ILE A 76 -3.32 -0.13 -15.49
CA ILE A 76 -2.40 1.00 -15.44
C ILE A 76 -0.99 0.56 -15.80
N LYS A 77 -0.50 1.11 -16.91
CA LYS A 77 0.84 0.81 -17.41
C LYS A 77 1.89 1.21 -16.38
N GLY A 78 2.82 0.31 -16.10
CA GLY A 78 3.91 0.56 -15.14
C GLY A 78 3.55 0.27 -13.69
N TYR A 79 2.28 0.13 -13.36
CA TYR A 79 1.86 -0.14 -11.98
C TYR A 79 2.33 -1.51 -11.51
N LYS A 80 2.17 -2.51 -12.35
CA LYS A 80 2.53 -3.89 -12.01
C LYS A 80 4.00 -4.03 -11.61
N GLU A 81 4.88 -3.37 -12.34
CA GLU A 81 6.32 -3.43 -12.07
C GLU A 81 6.64 -2.84 -10.70
N ARG A 82 6.04 -1.70 -10.38
CA ARG A 82 6.22 -1.05 -9.06
C ARG A 82 5.61 -1.88 -7.95
N TYR A 83 4.45 -2.48 -8.21
CA TYR A 83 3.77 -3.36 -7.25
C TYR A 83 4.64 -4.58 -6.94
N GLN A 84 5.19 -5.22 -7.96
CA GLN A 84 6.06 -6.39 -7.79
C GLN A 84 7.34 -6.04 -7.04
N GLU A 85 7.89 -4.86 -7.29
CA GLU A 85 9.04 -4.36 -6.54
C GLU A 85 8.71 -4.23 -5.06
N LEU A 86 7.56 -3.64 -4.73
CA LEU A 86 7.11 -3.50 -3.36
C LEU A 86 6.87 -4.87 -2.71
N GLU A 87 6.23 -5.79 -3.42
CA GLU A 87 6.02 -7.15 -2.96
C GLU A 87 7.33 -7.82 -2.56
N ARG A 88 8.34 -7.71 -3.41
CA ARG A 88 9.66 -8.29 -3.16
C ARG A 88 10.30 -7.67 -1.93
N LYS A 89 10.25 -6.34 -1.80
CA LYS A 89 10.78 -5.63 -0.64
C LYS A 89 10.05 -6.03 0.64
N PHE A 90 8.74 -6.21 0.56
CA PHE A 90 7.92 -6.64 1.68
C PHE A 90 8.36 -8.04 2.15
N GLU A 91 8.54 -8.97 1.23
CA GLU A 91 8.99 -10.31 1.56
C GLU A 91 10.39 -10.31 2.17
N ASP A 92 11.30 -9.50 1.63
CA ASP A 92 12.64 -9.34 2.20
C ASP A 92 12.58 -8.78 3.63
N TYR A 93 11.68 -7.83 3.88
CA TYR A 93 11.47 -7.25 5.19
C TYR A 93 11.02 -8.30 6.22
N LEU A 94 10.22 -9.26 5.81
CA LEU A 94 9.71 -10.32 6.68
C LEU A 94 10.74 -11.41 7.02
N LYS A 95 11.84 -11.47 6.32
CA LYS A 95 12.88 -12.48 6.55
C LYS A 95 13.74 -12.20 7.79
#